data_5218f4e8d9fcc237630c5f9c47c5ac21
#
_entry.id   5218f4e8d9fcc237630c5f9c47c5ac21
#
_cell.length_a   1.000
_cell.length_b   1.000
_cell.length_c   1.000
_cell.angle_alpha   90.00
_cell.angle_beta   90.00
_cell.angle_gamma   90.00
#
_symmetry.space_group_name_H-M   'P 1'
#
loop_
_entity.id
_entity.type
_entity.pdbx_description
1 polymer ?
#
loop_
_entity_poly.entity_id
_entity_poly.type
_entity_poly.pdbx_seq_one_letter_code
_entity_poly.pdbx_strand_id
1 'polypeptide(L)'
;MGRRAALLAAAGATALLTAAGTLTAPATAAPTRALACGDGSYQAEAVQSGGNWTARRGGSTVYTGTDMRAAVQAAVNSLTAGRTAKERVVVRGSGSIPAGSRISLPSFTVLDVCGTINVTGSGSGDQAPVYSRGTRDVEVQNLKLTGTPLYGIFLRNVQNVALGQIDMRLSRGLGVRIDNRGDTSQWTRNVRIDNVYVSGASSHAVETYGVDGITIGTVTARNVGESGLLLNQTVNARVTKVDAENAGTGTGYAAFRMANRNGRVGSGYPTNIRVGEVVARGGGRGVFCVSESGGAVIDKVTLSNTGNNSVLIENCYNISLAAQSGTITGGGELRLAARSEFANNKDITIQNLTVTNSAIRESPCGENTTFRNITRVNTSQSVC
;
A
#
# COMPACT_ATOMS: atom_id res chain seq x y z
N MET A 1 8.40 79.52 -53.32
CA MET A 1 8.46 80.02 -51.94
C MET A 1 8.16 78.85 -51.02
N GLY A 2 9.16 78.19 -50.51
CA GLY A 2 9.04 77.01 -49.69
C GLY A 2 9.63 77.25 -48.30
N ARG A 3 8.95 76.80 -47.28
CA ARG A 3 9.51 76.74 -45.93
C ARG A 3 9.70 75.28 -45.50
N ARG A 4 10.93 74.96 -45.23
CA ARG A 4 11.33 73.69 -44.62
C ARG A 4 11.05 73.73 -43.14
N ALA A 5 10.37 72.71 -42.61
CA ALA A 5 10.23 72.48 -41.18
C ALA A 5 11.14 71.33 -40.78
N ALA A 6 11.97 71.56 -39.77
CA ALA A 6 12.90 70.58 -39.22
C ALA A 6 12.14 69.79 -38.10
N LEU A 7 12.23 68.45 -38.17
CA LEU A 7 11.81 67.56 -37.11
C LEU A 7 12.95 67.31 -36.13
N LEU A 8 12.76 67.66 -34.87
CA LEU A 8 13.64 67.22 -33.78
C LEU A 8 13.19 65.82 -33.32
N ALA A 9 14.09 64.89 -33.32
CA ALA A 9 13.91 63.57 -32.75
C ALA A 9 14.31 63.60 -31.27
N ALA A 10 13.35 63.36 -30.37
CA ALA A 10 13.63 63.14 -28.95
C ALA A 10 13.82 61.69 -28.69
N ALA A 11 15.02 61.30 -28.22
CA ALA A 11 15.33 59.96 -27.76
C ALA A 11 14.81 59.75 -26.34
N GLY A 12 13.77 58.95 -26.18
CA GLY A 12 13.27 58.53 -24.89
C GLY A 12 13.98 57.25 -24.44
N ALA A 13 14.74 57.32 -23.37
CA ALA A 13 15.36 56.16 -22.73
C ALA A 13 14.31 55.48 -21.84
N THR A 14 13.86 54.31 -22.24
CA THR A 14 12.97 53.43 -21.42
C THR A 14 13.85 52.58 -20.49
N ALA A 15 13.82 52.89 -19.19
CA ALA A 15 14.43 52.08 -18.17
C ALA A 15 13.56 50.83 -17.92
N LEU A 16 14.00 49.65 -18.26
CA LEU A 16 13.37 48.38 -17.83
C LEU A 16 13.75 48.12 -16.38
N LEU A 17 12.79 48.28 -15.48
CA LEU A 17 12.86 47.70 -14.11
C LEU A 17 12.60 46.19 -14.20
N THR A 18 13.65 45.38 -14.07
CA THR A 18 13.52 43.95 -13.82
C THR A 18 13.15 43.72 -12.33
N ALA A 19 11.87 43.46 -12.06
CA ALA A 19 11.45 42.98 -10.77
C ALA A 19 11.93 41.52 -10.60
N ALA A 20 12.99 41.31 -9.81
CA ALA A 20 13.39 39.99 -9.37
C ALA A 20 12.36 39.47 -8.34
N GLY A 21 11.39 38.73 -8.81
CA GLY A 21 10.47 37.99 -7.96
C GLY A 21 11.22 36.84 -7.28
N THR A 22 11.46 36.96 -5.98
CA THR A 22 11.92 35.83 -5.16
C THR A 22 10.80 34.80 -5.05
N LEU A 23 10.92 33.70 -5.80
CA LEU A 23 10.10 32.50 -5.62
C LEU A 23 10.44 31.90 -4.24
N THR A 24 9.64 32.22 -3.23
CA THR A 24 9.66 31.49 -1.95
C THR A 24 9.18 30.08 -2.22
N ALA A 25 10.07 29.10 -2.11
CA ALA A 25 9.69 27.68 -2.12
C ALA A 25 8.67 27.44 -1.00
N PRO A 26 7.61 26.65 -1.24
CA PRO A 26 6.69 26.29 -0.19
C PRO A 26 7.44 25.59 0.93
N ALA A 27 7.30 26.07 2.16
CA ALA A 27 7.87 25.46 3.34
C ALA A 27 7.35 24.02 3.41
N THR A 28 8.24 23.04 3.29
CA THR A 28 7.93 21.65 3.60
C THR A 28 7.57 21.59 5.08
N ALA A 29 6.31 21.29 5.38
CA ALA A 29 5.87 21.05 6.75
C ALA A 29 6.79 19.98 7.35
N ALA A 30 7.43 20.30 8.48
CA ALA A 30 8.23 19.35 9.20
C ALA A 30 7.38 18.11 9.53
N PRO A 31 7.91 16.89 9.43
CA PRO A 31 7.16 15.70 9.77
C PRO A 31 6.72 15.82 11.24
N THR A 32 5.42 15.89 11.46
CA THR A 32 4.85 15.82 12.81
C THR A 32 5.31 14.50 13.43
N ARG A 33 6.09 14.60 14.51
CA ARG A 33 6.53 13.41 15.26
C ARG A 33 5.28 12.62 15.64
N ALA A 34 5.20 11.37 15.20
CA ALA A 34 4.12 10.49 15.59
C ALA A 34 4.07 10.43 17.12
N LEU A 35 2.91 10.66 17.72
CA LEU A 35 2.70 10.53 19.15
C LEU A 35 3.05 9.09 19.56
N ALA A 36 3.69 8.93 20.73
CA ALA A 36 3.87 7.59 21.28
C ALA A 36 2.50 6.95 21.53
N CYS A 37 2.46 5.62 21.44
CA CYS A 37 1.20 4.90 21.61
C CYS A 37 0.54 5.24 22.95
N GLY A 38 -0.74 5.61 22.90
CA GLY A 38 -1.52 6.00 24.06
C GLY A 38 -1.35 7.46 24.51
N ASP A 39 -0.44 8.24 23.91
CA ASP A 39 -0.30 9.66 24.22
C ASP A 39 -1.44 10.49 23.63
N GLY A 40 -1.74 11.61 24.30
CA GLY A 40 -2.79 12.53 23.88
C GLY A 40 -4.18 12.15 24.42
N SER A 41 -5.20 12.89 23.99
CA SER A 41 -6.58 12.72 24.45
C SER A 41 -7.25 11.47 23.85
N TYR A 42 -8.08 10.83 24.64
CA TYR A 42 -8.92 9.70 24.22
C TYR A 42 -10.27 9.75 24.98
N GLN A 43 -11.28 9.09 24.43
CA GLN A 43 -12.63 9.07 25.01
C GLN A 43 -12.88 7.79 25.83
N ALA A 44 -12.27 6.67 25.43
CA ALA A 44 -12.38 5.41 26.13
C ALA A 44 -11.05 4.67 26.16
N GLU A 45 -10.89 3.78 27.12
CA GLU A 45 -9.71 2.94 27.23
C GLU A 45 -10.08 1.51 27.66
N ALA A 46 -9.22 0.56 27.30
CA ALA A 46 -9.20 -0.78 27.85
C ALA A 46 -7.82 -1.04 28.44
N VAL A 47 -7.75 -1.28 29.74
CA VAL A 47 -6.49 -1.41 30.51
C VAL A 47 -6.40 -2.77 31.14
N GLN A 48 -5.25 -3.42 30.98
CA GLN A 48 -4.93 -4.66 31.69
C GLN A 48 -4.20 -4.36 33.00
N SER A 49 -4.65 -4.97 34.08
CA SER A 49 -3.95 -4.95 35.38
C SER A 49 -4.01 -6.34 35.99
N GLY A 50 -2.87 -6.95 36.19
CA GLY A 50 -2.78 -8.36 36.57
C GLY A 50 -3.42 -9.25 35.49
N GLY A 51 -4.29 -10.17 35.87
CA GLY A 51 -5.04 -11.03 34.93
C GLY A 51 -6.34 -10.41 34.41
N ASN A 52 -6.71 -9.20 34.83
CA ASN A 52 -8.00 -8.59 34.54
C ASN A 52 -7.89 -7.42 33.56
N TRP A 53 -8.94 -7.25 32.77
CA TRP A 53 -9.17 -6.12 31.89
C TRP A 53 -10.27 -5.23 32.46
N THR A 54 -10.05 -3.93 32.41
CA THR A 54 -11.08 -2.93 32.73
C THR A 54 -11.23 -1.99 31.55
N ALA A 55 -12.45 -1.84 31.03
CA ALA A 55 -12.76 -0.82 30.05
C ALA A 55 -13.48 0.36 30.73
N ARG A 56 -13.11 1.58 30.35
CA ARG A 56 -13.66 2.82 30.90
C ARG A 56 -13.97 3.80 29.79
N ARG A 57 -15.00 4.62 30.05
CA ARG A 57 -15.25 5.85 29.31
C ARG A 57 -15.26 7.03 30.27
N GLY A 58 -14.29 7.92 30.15
CA GLY A 58 -14.05 8.92 31.19
C GLY A 58 -13.85 8.23 32.55
N GLY A 59 -14.58 8.66 33.57
CA GLY A 59 -14.53 8.07 34.91
C GLY A 59 -15.37 6.79 35.09
N SER A 60 -16.21 6.41 34.12
CA SER A 60 -17.16 5.29 34.27
C SER A 60 -16.59 3.99 33.74
N THR A 61 -16.64 2.92 34.57
CA THR A 61 -16.30 1.55 34.15
C THR A 61 -17.44 0.95 33.33
N VAL A 62 -17.13 0.46 32.12
CA VAL A 62 -18.09 -0.17 31.20
C VAL A 62 -17.88 -1.67 31.04
N TYR A 63 -16.75 -2.19 31.52
CA TYR A 63 -16.45 -3.62 31.55
C TYR A 63 -15.36 -3.93 32.58
N THR A 64 -15.48 -5.09 33.24
CA THR A 64 -14.44 -5.73 34.04
C THR A 64 -14.49 -7.24 33.82
N GLY A 65 -13.36 -7.86 33.56
CA GLY A 65 -13.26 -9.30 33.33
C GLY A 65 -11.89 -9.70 32.83
N THR A 66 -11.72 -10.94 32.38
CA THR A 66 -10.45 -11.49 31.91
C THR A 66 -10.32 -11.49 30.38
N ASP A 67 -11.39 -11.21 29.65
CA ASP A 67 -11.44 -11.28 28.18
C ASP A 67 -11.03 -9.94 27.56
N MET A 68 -9.85 -9.92 26.92
CA MET A 68 -9.33 -8.76 26.20
C MET A 68 -10.30 -8.28 25.11
N ARG A 69 -10.83 -9.21 24.29
CA ARG A 69 -11.71 -8.83 23.18
C ARG A 69 -12.98 -8.15 23.70
N ALA A 70 -13.57 -8.71 24.75
CA ALA A 70 -14.78 -8.16 25.37
C ALA A 70 -14.50 -6.76 25.94
N ALA A 71 -13.37 -6.56 26.61
CA ALA A 71 -12.95 -5.26 27.15
C ALA A 71 -12.77 -4.21 26.06
N VAL A 72 -12.01 -4.54 25.00
CA VAL A 72 -11.76 -3.59 23.90
C VAL A 72 -13.07 -3.28 23.17
N GLN A 73 -13.92 -4.28 22.91
CA GLN A 73 -15.22 -4.04 22.28
C GLN A 73 -16.16 -3.21 23.17
N ALA A 74 -16.14 -3.40 24.48
CA ALA A 74 -16.91 -2.58 25.40
C ALA A 74 -16.44 -1.09 25.39
N ALA A 75 -15.13 -0.87 25.35
CA ALA A 75 -14.58 0.48 25.19
C ALA A 75 -15.04 1.11 23.87
N VAL A 76 -14.98 0.38 22.75
CA VAL A 76 -15.45 0.85 21.44
C VAL A 76 -16.95 1.13 21.46
N ASN A 77 -17.76 0.25 22.04
CA ASN A 77 -19.21 0.40 22.12
C ASN A 77 -19.64 1.55 23.05
N SER A 78 -18.80 1.95 23.98
CA SER A 78 -19.06 3.06 24.89
C SER A 78 -18.91 4.45 24.26
N LEU A 79 -18.31 4.55 23.05
CA LEU A 79 -18.16 5.81 22.34
C LEU A 79 -19.52 6.44 22.01
N THR A 80 -19.55 7.75 21.78
CA THR A 80 -20.80 8.49 21.56
C THR A 80 -21.63 7.88 20.42
N ALA A 81 -22.88 7.54 20.70
CA ALA A 81 -23.81 7.10 19.68
C ALA A 81 -24.10 8.24 18.69
N GLY A 82 -24.16 7.92 17.38
CA GLY A 82 -24.41 8.92 16.34
C GLY A 82 -23.31 10.00 16.18
N ARG A 83 -22.10 9.75 16.71
CA ARG A 83 -20.96 10.70 16.56
C ARG A 83 -20.65 11.01 15.10
N THR A 84 -20.22 12.25 14.86
CA THR A 84 -19.83 12.76 13.55
C THR A 84 -18.35 13.16 13.49
N ALA A 85 -17.63 13.02 14.59
CA ALA A 85 -16.21 13.24 14.73
C ALA A 85 -15.54 11.98 15.29
N LYS A 86 -14.26 11.77 14.97
CA LYS A 86 -13.50 10.64 15.47
C LYS A 86 -13.36 10.67 16.99
N GLU A 87 -13.67 9.56 17.63
CA GLU A 87 -13.41 9.29 19.04
C GLU A 87 -12.39 8.16 19.16
N ARG A 88 -11.45 8.30 20.07
CA ARG A 88 -10.30 7.41 20.23
C ARG A 88 -10.48 6.47 21.42
N VAL A 89 -10.17 5.21 21.16
CA VAL A 89 -10.03 4.15 22.18
C VAL A 89 -8.55 3.75 22.28
N VAL A 90 -8.00 3.81 23.48
CA VAL A 90 -6.64 3.36 23.78
C VAL A 90 -6.69 1.99 24.48
N VAL A 91 -5.87 1.05 24.01
CA VAL A 91 -5.75 -0.27 24.61
C VAL A 91 -4.35 -0.41 25.25
N ARG A 92 -4.31 -0.55 26.57
CA ARG A 92 -3.07 -0.66 27.38
C ARG A 92 -2.95 -2.05 27.96
N GLY A 93 -2.08 -2.85 27.41
CA GLY A 93 -1.84 -4.23 27.81
C GLY A 93 -1.84 -5.20 26.63
N SER A 94 -1.47 -6.43 26.91
CA SER A 94 -1.36 -7.50 25.93
C SER A 94 -2.25 -8.67 26.31
N GLY A 95 -2.80 -9.37 25.31
CA GLY A 95 -3.66 -10.50 25.58
C GLY A 95 -3.96 -11.32 24.33
N SER A 96 -4.81 -12.32 24.46
CA SER A 96 -5.17 -13.21 23.35
C SER A 96 -6.62 -13.00 22.92
N ILE A 97 -6.84 -13.13 21.60
CA ILE A 97 -8.17 -13.11 20.98
C ILE A 97 -8.31 -14.37 20.13
N PRO A 98 -9.42 -15.13 20.23
CA PRO A 98 -9.67 -16.24 19.32
C PRO A 98 -9.78 -15.76 17.85
N ALA A 99 -9.21 -16.50 16.91
CA ALA A 99 -9.27 -16.20 15.49
C ALA A 99 -10.70 -16.16 14.91
N GLY A 100 -11.64 -16.81 15.55
CA GLY A 100 -13.07 -16.76 15.25
C GLY A 100 -13.80 -15.51 15.78
N SER A 101 -13.09 -14.57 16.42
CA SER A 101 -13.66 -13.37 17.03
C SER A 101 -13.14 -12.11 16.33
N ARG A 102 -13.82 -10.99 16.61
CA ARG A 102 -13.43 -9.68 16.07
C ARG A 102 -13.69 -8.55 17.05
N ILE A 103 -12.89 -7.49 16.93
CA ILE A 103 -13.17 -6.16 17.43
C ILE A 103 -13.73 -5.38 16.25
N SER A 104 -15.01 -5.04 16.30
CA SER A 104 -15.71 -4.32 15.24
C SER A 104 -15.60 -2.81 15.45
N LEU A 105 -15.08 -2.11 14.47
CA LEU A 105 -14.90 -0.64 14.52
C LEU A 105 -16.03 0.02 13.73
N PRO A 106 -16.98 0.71 14.38
CA PRO A 106 -17.98 1.54 13.71
C PRO A 106 -17.35 2.82 13.16
N SER A 107 -18.10 3.57 12.37
CA SER A 107 -17.65 4.86 11.82
C SER A 107 -17.17 5.81 12.92
N PHE A 108 -16.22 6.67 12.56
CA PHE A 108 -15.62 7.68 13.45
C PHE A 108 -14.92 7.07 14.68
N THR A 109 -14.25 5.94 14.49
CA THR A 109 -13.50 5.28 15.56
C THR A 109 -12.00 5.32 15.26
N VAL A 110 -11.23 5.73 16.26
CA VAL A 110 -9.76 5.56 16.28
C VAL A 110 -9.42 4.48 17.30
N LEU A 111 -8.74 3.43 16.87
CA LEU A 111 -8.21 2.38 17.74
C LEU A 111 -6.69 2.54 17.85
N ASP A 112 -6.19 2.55 19.07
CA ASP A 112 -4.77 2.68 19.38
C ASP A 112 -4.36 1.58 20.36
N VAL A 113 -3.64 0.55 19.88
CA VAL A 113 -3.27 -0.62 20.67
C VAL A 113 -1.80 -0.55 21.06
N CYS A 114 -1.54 -0.28 22.34
CA CYS A 114 -0.19 -0.10 22.88
C CYS A 114 0.45 -1.39 23.41
N GLY A 115 -0.27 -2.49 23.39
CA GLY A 115 0.25 -3.83 23.66
C GLY A 115 0.21 -4.72 22.43
N THR A 116 0.29 -6.02 22.67
CA THR A 116 0.23 -7.04 21.61
C THR A 116 -1.06 -7.85 21.71
N ILE A 117 -1.75 -8.00 20.60
CA ILE A 117 -2.86 -8.96 20.46
C ILE A 117 -2.29 -10.26 19.89
N ASN A 118 -2.37 -11.35 20.65
CA ASN A 118 -2.03 -12.68 20.18
C ASN A 118 -3.30 -13.39 19.69
N VAL A 119 -3.35 -13.75 18.43
CA VAL A 119 -4.52 -14.43 17.83
C VAL A 119 -4.33 -15.92 17.90
N THR A 120 -5.29 -16.63 18.49
CA THR A 120 -5.21 -18.08 18.73
C THR A 120 -6.30 -18.87 17.99
N GLY A 121 -5.98 -20.12 17.64
CA GLY A 121 -6.90 -21.02 16.95
C GLY A 121 -7.04 -20.74 15.46
N SER A 122 -8.19 -21.06 14.89
CA SER A 122 -8.50 -20.93 13.46
C SER A 122 -9.72 -20.06 13.26
N GLY A 123 -9.66 -19.16 12.27
CA GLY A 123 -10.79 -18.35 11.82
C GLY A 123 -11.34 -18.84 10.48
N SER A 124 -12.54 -18.38 10.13
CA SER A 124 -13.19 -18.66 8.85
C SER A 124 -13.94 -17.42 8.34
N GLY A 125 -14.36 -17.46 7.08
CA GLY A 125 -15.09 -16.35 6.45
C GLY A 125 -14.26 -15.08 6.33
N ASP A 126 -14.70 -13.98 6.94
CA ASP A 126 -14.04 -12.67 6.91
C ASP A 126 -13.61 -12.19 8.32
N GLN A 127 -13.29 -13.12 9.22
CA GLN A 127 -12.93 -12.83 10.60
C GLN A 127 -11.51 -12.27 10.72
N ALA A 128 -11.38 -11.22 11.53
CA ALA A 128 -10.13 -10.56 11.87
C ALA A 128 -10.20 -9.95 13.27
N PRO A 129 -9.09 -9.92 14.04
CA PRO A 129 -9.07 -9.23 15.34
C PRO A 129 -9.41 -7.75 15.21
N VAL A 130 -9.08 -7.10 14.10
CA VAL A 130 -9.50 -5.73 13.77
C VAL A 130 -10.35 -5.76 12.51
N TYR A 131 -11.61 -5.36 12.64
CA TYR A 131 -12.61 -5.50 11.60
C TYR A 131 -13.44 -4.22 11.44
N SER A 132 -13.72 -3.84 10.18
CA SER A 132 -14.67 -2.78 9.88
C SER A 132 -15.36 -3.03 8.55
N ARG A 133 -16.66 -2.77 8.46
CA ARG A 133 -17.45 -3.00 7.25
C ARG A 133 -18.57 -1.97 7.10
N GLY A 134 -18.69 -1.40 5.90
CA GLY A 134 -19.73 -0.40 5.59
C GLY A 134 -19.59 0.87 6.44
N THR A 135 -18.37 1.29 6.75
CA THR A 135 -18.06 2.38 7.68
C THR A 135 -17.21 3.46 7.03
N ARG A 136 -17.07 4.58 7.72
CA ARG A 136 -16.19 5.67 7.30
C ARG A 136 -15.44 6.27 8.47
N ASP A 137 -14.35 6.98 8.16
CA ASP A 137 -13.58 7.73 9.14
C ASP A 137 -13.06 6.84 10.28
N VAL A 138 -12.50 5.67 9.90
CA VAL A 138 -11.91 4.69 10.83
C VAL A 138 -10.39 4.80 10.78
N GLU A 139 -9.76 4.73 11.94
CA GLU A 139 -8.31 4.78 12.06
C GLU A 139 -7.79 3.70 13.02
N VAL A 140 -6.69 3.06 12.67
CA VAL A 140 -5.90 2.20 13.55
C VAL A 140 -4.51 2.83 13.65
N GLN A 141 -4.22 3.50 14.75
CA GLN A 141 -2.98 4.27 14.89
C GLN A 141 -1.77 3.37 15.11
N ASN A 142 -1.86 2.49 16.10
CA ASN A 142 -0.85 1.48 16.39
C ASN A 142 -1.50 0.13 16.56
N LEU A 143 -0.84 -0.92 16.09
CA LEU A 143 -1.28 -2.29 16.27
C LEU A 143 -0.09 -3.24 16.22
N LYS A 144 0.03 -4.13 17.22
CA LYS A 144 0.93 -5.28 17.19
C LYS A 144 0.11 -6.55 17.27
N LEU A 145 0.29 -7.43 16.27
CA LEU A 145 -0.37 -8.74 16.20
C LEU A 145 0.65 -9.87 16.13
N THR A 146 0.31 -10.97 16.77
CA THR A 146 1.01 -12.26 16.66
C THR A 146 0.00 -13.39 16.48
N GLY A 147 0.50 -14.60 16.20
CA GLY A 147 -0.32 -15.81 16.17
C GLY A 147 -0.93 -16.15 14.81
N THR A 148 -2.16 -16.66 14.81
CA THR A 148 -2.76 -17.37 13.67
C THR A 148 -4.09 -16.76 13.19
N PRO A 149 -4.17 -15.45 12.90
CA PRO A 149 -5.41 -14.86 12.38
C PRO A 149 -5.73 -15.41 10.99
N LEU A 150 -7.01 -15.36 10.58
CA LEU A 150 -7.37 -15.52 9.17
C LEU A 150 -6.93 -14.26 8.38
N TYR A 151 -7.30 -13.08 8.89
CA TYR A 151 -6.81 -11.77 8.50
C TYR A 151 -6.36 -11.03 9.76
N GLY A 152 -5.27 -10.29 9.71
CA GLY A 152 -4.86 -9.42 10.81
C GLY A 152 -5.77 -8.20 10.94
N ILE A 153 -5.99 -7.50 9.83
CA ILE A 153 -6.98 -6.43 9.66
C ILE A 153 -7.85 -6.76 8.46
N PHE A 154 -9.17 -6.64 8.62
CA PHE A 154 -10.13 -6.81 7.54
C PHE A 154 -11.06 -5.60 7.43
N LEU A 155 -11.00 -4.92 6.30
CA LEU A 155 -11.80 -3.73 6.01
C LEU A 155 -12.57 -3.93 4.72
N ARG A 156 -13.90 -3.75 4.75
CA ARG A 156 -14.77 -3.94 3.58
C ARG A 156 -15.75 -2.80 3.40
N ASN A 157 -15.84 -2.26 2.18
CA ASN A 157 -16.74 -1.15 1.82
C ASN A 157 -16.58 0.03 2.78
N VAL A 158 -15.32 0.47 2.96
CA VAL A 158 -14.95 1.53 3.90
C VAL A 158 -14.50 2.79 3.16
N GLN A 159 -14.62 3.95 3.82
CA GLN A 159 -14.18 5.23 3.28
C GLN A 159 -13.38 6.01 4.32
N ASN A 160 -12.38 6.77 3.88
CA ASN A 160 -11.54 7.62 4.74
C ASN A 160 -10.89 6.81 5.88
N VAL A 161 -10.12 5.79 5.53
CA VAL A 161 -9.46 4.92 6.50
C VAL A 161 -7.98 5.25 6.61
N ALA A 162 -7.46 5.22 7.83
CA ALA A 162 -6.03 5.34 8.10
C ALA A 162 -5.51 4.15 8.91
N LEU A 163 -4.41 3.55 8.46
CA LEU A 163 -3.60 2.59 9.19
C LEU A 163 -2.24 3.22 9.44
N GLY A 164 -1.88 3.44 10.70
CA GLY A 164 -0.65 4.10 11.10
C GLY A 164 0.53 3.13 11.19
N GLN A 165 0.93 2.73 12.40
CA GLN A 165 2.06 1.84 12.64
C GLN A 165 1.55 0.43 12.94
N ILE A 166 1.68 -0.47 12.00
CA ILE A 166 1.14 -1.84 12.05
C ILE A 166 2.31 -2.83 12.01
N ASP A 167 2.49 -3.61 13.08
CA ASP A 167 3.50 -4.67 13.18
C ASP A 167 2.81 -6.01 13.40
N MET A 168 2.87 -6.89 12.41
CA MET A 168 2.26 -8.22 12.45
C MET A 168 3.32 -9.30 12.29
N ARG A 169 3.50 -10.13 13.32
CA ARG A 169 4.40 -11.29 13.32
C ARG A 169 3.56 -12.54 13.43
N LEU A 170 3.17 -13.03 12.27
CA LEU A 170 2.16 -14.06 12.14
C LEU A 170 2.80 -15.43 11.94
N SER A 171 2.03 -16.48 12.23
CA SER A 171 2.38 -17.86 11.90
C SER A 171 1.45 -18.43 10.81
N ARG A 172 0.43 -17.69 10.40
CA ARG A 172 -0.56 -18.06 9.38
C ARG A 172 -1.36 -16.83 8.93
N GLY A 173 -2.21 -17.02 7.91
CA GLY A 173 -3.21 -16.06 7.47
C GLY A 173 -2.65 -14.96 6.57
N LEU A 174 -3.39 -13.87 6.48
CA LEU A 174 -3.09 -12.68 5.68
C LEU A 174 -2.96 -11.46 6.62
N GLY A 175 -2.03 -10.57 6.35
CA GLY A 175 -1.82 -9.39 7.20
C GLY A 175 -3.00 -8.41 7.10
N VAL A 176 -3.06 -7.60 6.06
CA VAL A 176 -4.10 -6.57 5.87
C VAL A 176 -4.90 -6.85 4.61
N ARG A 177 -6.21 -7.03 4.74
CA ARG A 177 -7.17 -7.14 3.64
C ARG A 177 -8.09 -5.92 3.61
N ILE A 178 -8.12 -5.22 2.44
CA ILE A 178 -9.02 -4.09 2.22
C ILE A 178 -9.77 -4.36 0.91
N ASP A 179 -11.08 -4.55 0.95
CA ASP A 179 -11.83 -4.94 -0.23
C ASP A 179 -13.22 -4.29 -0.37
N ASN A 180 -13.79 -4.41 -1.58
CA ASN A 180 -15.19 -4.11 -1.87
C ASN A 180 -15.99 -5.37 -2.23
N ARG A 181 -15.47 -6.56 -1.96
CA ARG A 181 -16.05 -7.86 -2.34
C ARG A 181 -16.16 -8.08 -3.86
N GLY A 182 -15.39 -7.33 -4.66
CA GLY A 182 -15.51 -7.37 -6.13
C GLY A 182 -16.71 -6.58 -6.68
N ASP A 183 -17.44 -5.88 -5.83
CA ASP A 183 -18.56 -5.01 -6.21
C ASP A 183 -18.06 -3.59 -6.48
N THR A 184 -17.80 -3.29 -7.75
CA THR A 184 -17.32 -1.98 -8.19
C THR A 184 -18.35 -0.87 -8.04
N SER A 185 -19.62 -1.17 -7.75
CA SER A 185 -20.63 -0.16 -7.40
C SER A 185 -20.41 0.43 -6.02
N GLN A 186 -19.65 -0.28 -5.16
CA GLN A 186 -19.34 0.10 -3.79
C GLN A 186 -17.83 0.16 -3.55
N TRP A 187 -17.17 1.14 -4.15
CA TRP A 187 -15.74 1.32 -3.95
C TRP A 187 -15.37 1.57 -2.50
N THR A 188 -14.33 0.88 -2.03
CA THR A 188 -13.58 1.34 -0.88
C THR A 188 -12.76 2.54 -1.28
N ARG A 189 -12.81 3.65 -0.53
CA ARG A 189 -12.23 4.93 -0.96
C ARG A 189 -11.37 5.60 0.10
N ASN A 190 -10.37 6.37 -0.38
CA ASN A 190 -9.53 7.21 0.47
C ASN A 190 -8.87 6.44 1.61
N VAL A 191 -8.03 5.47 1.25
CA VAL A 191 -7.27 4.67 2.20
C VAL A 191 -5.86 5.23 2.35
N ARG A 192 -5.40 5.38 3.57
CA ARG A 192 -4.01 5.72 3.89
C ARG A 192 -3.40 4.63 4.76
N ILE A 193 -2.23 4.16 4.39
CA ILE A 193 -1.42 3.22 5.15
C ILE A 193 -0.04 3.88 5.32
N ASP A 194 0.39 4.12 6.56
CA ASP A 194 1.69 4.75 6.78
C ASP A 194 2.82 3.70 6.75
N ASN A 195 2.81 2.76 7.70
CA ASN A 195 3.80 1.69 7.77
C ASN A 195 3.13 0.37 8.17
N VAL A 196 3.34 -0.66 7.37
CA VAL A 196 2.91 -2.02 7.68
C VAL A 196 4.11 -2.95 7.58
N TYR A 197 4.42 -3.61 8.68
CA TYR A 197 5.34 -4.74 8.76
C TYR A 197 4.54 -6.03 8.92
N VAL A 198 4.78 -7.02 8.07
CA VAL A 198 4.18 -8.35 8.19
C VAL A 198 5.25 -9.42 7.98
N SER A 199 5.33 -10.34 8.91
CA SER A 199 6.17 -11.53 8.75
C SER A 199 5.39 -12.82 9.01
N GLY A 200 5.78 -13.90 8.32
CA GLY A 200 5.27 -15.25 8.55
C GLY A 200 3.81 -15.50 8.13
N ALA A 201 3.15 -14.55 7.49
CA ALA A 201 1.83 -14.77 6.91
C ALA A 201 1.88 -15.87 5.84
N SER A 202 0.94 -16.80 5.83
CA SER A 202 0.86 -17.85 4.80
C SER A 202 0.29 -17.35 3.47
N SER A 203 -0.33 -16.16 3.46
CA SER A 203 -0.85 -15.47 2.29
C SER A 203 -0.13 -14.13 2.12
N HIS A 204 -0.82 -13.06 1.71
CA HIS A 204 -0.24 -11.74 1.45
C HIS A 204 0.09 -10.96 2.74
N ALA A 205 1.09 -10.08 2.67
CA ALA A 205 1.26 -9.10 3.73
C ALA A 205 0.17 -8.02 3.67
N VAL A 206 -0.06 -7.44 2.49
CA VAL A 206 -1.14 -6.48 2.23
C VAL A 206 -1.83 -6.83 0.92
N GLU A 207 -3.15 -6.90 0.94
CA GLU A 207 -3.98 -7.10 -0.25
C GLU A 207 -5.09 -6.06 -0.30
N THR A 208 -5.25 -5.43 -1.47
CA THR A 208 -6.38 -4.55 -1.77
C THR A 208 -7.21 -5.17 -2.91
N TYR A 209 -8.52 -4.94 -2.90
CA TYR A 209 -9.43 -5.35 -3.98
C TYR A 209 -10.52 -4.30 -4.16
N GLY A 210 -10.56 -3.64 -5.31
CA GLY A 210 -11.56 -2.62 -5.62
C GLY A 210 -11.44 -1.38 -4.71
N VAL A 211 -10.25 -0.82 -4.60
CA VAL A 211 -9.99 0.41 -3.86
C VAL A 211 -9.80 1.57 -4.83
N ASP A 212 -10.49 2.67 -4.61
CA ASP A 212 -10.33 3.92 -5.34
C ASP A 212 -9.68 4.99 -4.45
N GLY A 213 -8.44 5.29 -4.73
CA GLY A 213 -7.63 6.21 -3.92
C GLY A 213 -6.99 5.53 -2.71
N ILE A 214 -5.72 5.12 -2.87
CA ILE A 214 -4.92 4.60 -1.77
C ILE A 214 -3.53 5.22 -1.78
N THR A 215 -3.08 5.65 -0.60
CA THR A 215 -1.70 6.08 -0.37
C THR A 215 -1.06 5.14 0.63
N ILE A 216 0.06 4.54 0.23
CA ILE A 216 0.83 3.62 1.07
C ILE A 216 2.24 4.19 1.24
N GLY A 217 2.67 4.39 2.48
CA GLY A 217 4.04 4.74 2.82
C GLY A 217 4.96 3.53 2.59
N THR A 218 5.06 2.64 3.57
CA THR A 218 5.94 1.47 3.44
C THR A 218 5.20 0.17 3.77
N VAL A 219 5.34 -0.83 2.89
CA VAL A 219 5.02 -2.23 3.19
C VAL A 219 6.33 -2.99 3.32
N THR A 220 6.57 -3.54 4.51
CA THR A 220 7.69 -4.44 4.78
C THR A 220 7.16 -5.86 4.95
N ALA A 221 7.53 -6.75 4.05
CA ALA A 221 7.10 -8.15 4.06
C ALA A 221 8.28 -9.09 4.24
N ARG A 222 8.19 -10.05 5.17
CA ARG A 222 9.24 -11.01 5.48
C ARG A 222 8.67 -12.43 5.55
N ASN A 223 9.17 -13.31 4.70
CA ASN A 223 8.76 -14.73 4.66
C ASN A 223 7.23 -14.88 4.56
N VAL A 224 6.61 -14.22 3.60
CA VAL A 224 5.17 -14.36 3.35
C VAL A 224 4.94 -15.34 2.20
N GLY A 225 3.93 -16.20 2.33
CA GLY A 225 3.64 -17.26 1.35
C GLY A 225 3.23 -16.75 -0.02
N GLU A 226 2.60 -15.57 -0.06
CA GLU A 226 2.12 -14.94 -1.28
C GLU A 226 2.77 -13.54 -1.46
N SER A 227 2.03 -12.53 -1.90
CA SER A 227 2.66 -11.25 -2.22
C SER A 227 2.96 -10.38 -1.01
N GLY A 228 4.02 -9.58 -1.09
CA GLY A 228 4.27 -8.49 -0.16
C GLY A 228 3.16 -7.45 -0.25
N LEU A 229 2.94 -6.87 -1.42
CA LEU A 229 1.80 -6.01 -1.71
C LEU A 229 1.09 -6.52 -2.97
N LEU A 230 -0.20 -6.80 -2.86
CA LEU A 230 -1.08 -7.13 -3.98
C LEU A 230 -2.14 -6.05 -4.16
N LEU A 231 -2.18 -5.44 -5.33
CA LEU A 231 -3.24 -4.54 -5.76
C LEU A 231 -4.13 -5.27 -6.76
N ASN A 232 -5.40 -5.49 -6.42
CA ASN A 232 -6.43 -6.03 -7.32
C ASN A 232 -7.48 -4.96 -7.60
N GLN A 233 -7.89 -4.76 -8.84
CA GLN A 233 -8.95 -3.79 -9.22
C GLN A 233 -8.81 -2.44 -8.50
N THR A 234 -7.62 -2.05 -8.13
CA THR A 234 -7.34 -0.82 -7.41
C THR A 234 -6.95 0.27 -8.40
N VAL A 235 -7.44 1.47 -8.19
CA VAL A 235 -7.14 2.65 -9.00
C VAL A 235 -6.68 3.81 -8.12
N ASN A 236 -6.01 4.80 -8.71
CA ASN A 236 -5.53 6.00 -8.01
C ASN A 236 -4.63 5.64 -6.80
N ALA A 237 -3.63 4.76 -7.03
CA ALA A 237 -2.73 4.29 -5.97
C ALA A 237 -1.38 5.00 -6.01
N ARG A 238 -0.89 5.40 -4.83
CA ARG A 238 0.47 5.87 -4.59
C ARG A 238 1.11 5.00 -3.52
N VAL A 239 2.24 4.40 -3.84
CA VAL A 239 3.03 3.55 -2.93
C VAL A 239 4.43 4.12 -2.87
N THR A 240 4.90 4.49 -1.68
CA THR A 240 6.27 4.99 -1.54
C THR A 240 7.28 3.85 -1.65
N LYS A 241 7.06 2.76 -0.90
CA LYS A 241 8.00 1.63 -0.90
C LYS A 241 7.33 0.30 -0.61
N VAL A 242 7.75 -0.72 -1.35
CA VAL A 242 7.57 -2.15 -1.01
C VAL A 242 8.95 -2.73 -0.74
N ASP A 243 9.19 -3.25 0.45
CA ASP A 243 10.43 -3.90 0.85
C ASP A 243 10.12 -5.34 1.27
N ALA A 244 10.39 -6.28 0.39
CA ALA A 244 10.05 -7.67 0.61
C ALA A 244 11.30 -8.57 0.62
N GLU A 245 11.30 -9.53 1.52
CA GLU A 245 12.27 -10.61 1.57
C GLU A 245 11.53 -11.94 1.66
N ASN A 246 11.85 -12.83 0.75
CA ASN A 246 11.19 -14.13 0.62
C ASN A 246 9.65 -14.03 0.52
N ALA A 247 9.12 -13.13 -0.31
CA ALA A 247 7.70 -13.08 -0.64
C ALA A 247 7.37 -14.04 -1.79
N GLY A 248 6.24 -14.76 -1.68
CA GLY A 248 5.81 -15.73 -2.69
C GLY A 248 6.54 -17.07 -2.60
N THR A 249 7.04 -17.44 -1.43
CA THR A 249 7.86 -18.66 -1.24
C THR A 249 7.13 -19.94 -1.60
N GLY A 250 5.82 -20.01 -1.42
CA GLY A 250 5.03 -21.21 -1.67
C GLY A 250 4.32 -21.25 -3.03
N THR A 251 4.11 -20.12 -3.68
CA THR A 251 3.17 -19.99 -4.81
C THR A 251 3.74 -19.33 -6.06
N GLY A 252 4.91 -18.69 -5.93
CA GLY A 252 5.48 -17.88 -7.01
C GLY A 252 4.82 -16.50 -7.19
N TYR A 253 4.11 -16.00 -6.19
CA TYR A 253 3.66 -14.60 -6.13
C TYR A 253 4.86 -13.64 -6.09
N ALA A 254 4.69 -12.37 -5.78
CA ALA A 254 5.72 -11.36 -5.95
C ALA A 254 5.88 -10.46 -4.72
N ALA A 255 7.01 -9.78 -4.61
CA ALA A 255 7.16 -8.67 -3.68
C ALA A 255 6.07 -7.60 -3.92
N PHE A 256 5.89 -7.19 -5.19
CA PHE A 256 4.81 -6.32 -5.64
C PHE A 256 4.04 -6.96 -6.79
N ARG A 257 2.72 -7.07 -6.65
CA ARG A 257 1.85 -7.65 -7.66
C ARG A 257 0.66 -6.75 -7.98
N MET A 258 0.34 -6.63 -9.26
CA MET A 258 -0.90 -6.06 -9.78
C MET A 258 -1.66 -7.15 -10.54
N ALA A 259 -2.97 -7.30 -10.26
CA ALA A 259 -3.79 -8.32 -10.89
C ALA A 259 -5.25 -7.87 -11.06
N ASN A 260 -6.01 -8.64 -11.82
CA ASN A 260 -7.46 -8.51 -11.95
C ASN A 260 -7.90 -7.10 -12.37
N ARG A 261 -7.39 -6.63 -13.50
CA ARG A 261 -7.71 -5.30 -14.05
C ARG A 261 -7.32 -4.13 -13.16
N ASN A 262 -6.25 -4.31 -12.37
CA ASN A 262 -5.72 -3.22 -11.55
C ASN A 262 -5.31 -2.03 -12.41
N GLY A 263 -5.64 -0.81 -12.00
CA GLY A 263 -5.36 0.42 -12.73
C GLY A 263 -6.33 0.74 -13.87
N ARG A 264 -7.36 -0.09 -14.11
CA ARG A 264 -8.34 0.14 -15.17
C ARG A 264 -9.32 1.25 -14.78
N VAL A 265 -9.45 2.25 -15.65
CA VAL A 265 -10.43 3.33 -15.56
C VAL A 265 -11.25 3.35 -16.85
N GLY A 266 -12.55 3.10 -16.75
CA GLY A 266 -13.39 2.87 -17.93
C GLY A 266 -12.92 1.66 -18.72
N SER A 267 -12.63 1.85 -20.01
CA SER A 267 -12.10 0.81 -20.90
C SER A 267 -10.58 0.83 -21.04
N GLY A 268 -9.88 1.78 -20.43
CA GLY A 268 -8.44 1.99 -20.63
C GLY A 268 -7.61 1.90 -19.34
N TYR A 269 -6.32 2.13 -19.51
CA TYR A 269 -5.32 2.08 -18.43
C TYR A 269 -4.51 3.39 -18.39
N PRO A 270 -5.15 4.54 -18.06
CA PRO A 270 -4.38 5.77 -17.85
C PRO A 270 -3.42 5.60 -16.68
N THR A 271 -2.32 6.35 -16.65
CA THR A 271 -1.37 6.28 -15.55
C THR A 271 -2.00 6.80 -14.26
N ASN A 272 -2.38 5.88 -13.38
CA ASN A 272 -3.01 6.18 -12.09
C ASN A 272 -2.42 5.37 -10.92
N ILE A 273 -1.46 4.48 -11.20
CA ILE A 273 -0.71 3.72 -10.20
C ILE A 273 0.73 4.21 -10.21
N ARG A 274 1.24 4.69 -9.07
CA ARG A 274 2.64 5.10 -8.95
C ARG A 274 3.29 4.41 -7.76
N VAL A 275 4.43 3.77 -8.01
CA VAL A 275 5.23 3.07 -7.00
C VAL A 275 6.64 3.66 -6.99
N GLY A 276 7.05 4.25 -5.88
CA GLY A 276 8.35 4.89 -5.75
C GLY A 276 9.51 3.87 -5.75
N GLU A 277 9.40 2.80 -4.97
CA GLU A 277 10.44 1.79 -4.91
C GLU A 277 9.89 0.38 -4.64
N VAL A 278 10.42 -0.61 -5.34
CA VAL A 278 10.23 -2.03 -5.05
C VAL A 278 11.60 -2.66 -4.76
N VAL A 279 11.76 -3.17 -3.55
CA VAL A 279 12.92 -3.97 -3.15
C VAL A 279 12.48 -5.40 -2.93
N ALA A 280 13.10 -6.35 -3.63
CA ALA A 280 12.85 -7.77 -3.45
C ALA A 280 14.15 -8.54 -3.28
N ARG A 281 14.22 -9.35 -2.23
CA ARG A 281 15.34 -10.24 -1.94
C ARG A 281 14.79 -11.67 -1.79
N GLY A 282 15.20 -12.54 -2.69
CA GLY A 282 14.63 -13.91 -2.75
C GLY A 282 13.12 -13.92 -3.07
N GLY A 283 12.45 -14.99 -2.68
CA GLY A 283 11.03 -15.21 -2.96
C GLY A 283 10.74 -15.65 -4.38
N GLY A 284 9.46 -15.59 -4.78
CA GLY A 284 9.02 -16.05 -6.09
C GLY A 284 9.32 -15.09 -7.22
N ARG A 285 8.89 -13.83 -7.08
CA ARG A 285 9.11 -12.76 -8.07
C ARG A 285 9.35 -11.43 -7.38
N GLY A 286 9.99 -10.51 -8.09
CA GLY A 286 10.13 -9.11 -7.65
C GLY A 286 8.89 -8.29 -7.98
N VAL A 287 8.62 -8.10 -9.27
CA VAL A 287 7.44 -7.39 -9.78
C VAL A 287 6.61 -8.33 -10.65
N PHE A 288 5.30 -8.35 -10.44
CA PHE A 288 4.38 -9.16 -11.23
C PHE A 288 3.14 -8.37 -11.63
N CYS A 289 2.99 -8.09 -12.91
CA CYS A 289 1.77 -7.54 -13.50
C CYS A 289 1.06 -8.61 -14.29
N VAL A 290 -0.25 -8.82 -14.06
CA VAL A 290 -1.01 -9.92 -14.68
C VAL A 290 -2.50 -9.59 -14.80
N SER A 291 -3.19 -10.36 -15.65
CA SER A 291 -4.66 -10.38 -15.77
C SER A 291 -5.25 -9.01 -16.07
N GLU A 292 -4.89 -8.46 -17.22
CA GLU A 292 -5.39 -7.17 -17.71
C GLU A 292 -5.15 -6.02 -16.73
N SER A 293 -3.98 -5.95 -16.10
CA SER A 293 -3.62 -4.85 -15.22
C SER A 293 -2.78 -3.79 -15.95
N GLY A 294 -2.68 -2.59 -15.39
CA GLY A 294 -1.87 -1.57 -16.05
C GLY A 294 -1.94 -0.17 -15.45
N GLY A 295 -1.61 0.83 -16.27
CA GLY A 295 -1.59 2.23 -15.86
C GLY A 295 -0.58 2.54 -14.76
N ALA A 296 0.59 1.88 -14.76
CA ALA A 296 1.53 1.94 -13.66
C ALA A 296 2.90 2.49 -14.04
N VAL A 297 3.45 3.33 -13.16
CA VAL A 297 4.84 3.76 -13.18
C VAL A 297 5.51 3.28 -11.89
N ILE A 298 6.58 2.50 -12.04
CA ILE A 298 7.45 2.03 -10.96
C ILE A 298 8.78 2.77 -11.12
N ASP A 299 9.09 3.67 -10.19
CA ASP A 299 10.22 4.58 -10.31
C ASP A 299 11.56 3.86 -10.09
N LYS A 300 11.67 3.05 -9.03
CA LYS A 300 12.90 2.32 -8.71
C LYS A 300 12.64 0.85 -8.42
N VAL A 301 13.56 -0.02 -8.86
CA VAL A 301 13.55 -1.44 -8.51
C VAL A 301 14.94 -1.89 -8.05
N THR A 302 14.99 -2.70 -6.99
CA THR A 302 16.18 -3.41 -6.53
C THR A 302 15.79 -4.85 -6.28
N LEU A 303 16.07 -5.72 -7.24
CA LEU A 303 15.59 -7.10 -7.24
C LEU A 303 16.79 -8.04 -7.24
N SER A 304 16.82 -8.97 -6.29
CA SER A 304 17.94 -9.92 -6.15
C SER A 304 17.47 -11.33 -5.83
N ASN A 305 18.04 -12.29 -6.53
CA ASN A 305 17.88 -13.73 -6.27
C ASN A 305 16.42 -14.20 -6.16
N THR A 306 15.52 -13.63 -6.95
CA THR A 306 14.13 -14.08 -7.03
C THR A 306 14.04 -15.41 -7.78
N GLY A 307 13.15 -16.29 -7.36
CA GLY A 307 13.15 -17.69 -7.83
C GLY A 307 12.62 -17.91 -9.24
N ASN A 308 11.47 -17.34 -9.60
CA ASN A 308 10.83 -17.55 -10.91
C ASN A 308 11.22 -16.47 -11.92
N ASN A 309 10.78 -15.26 -11.67
CA ASN A 309 11.09 -14.09 -12.48
C ASN A 309 11.48 -12.94 -11.56
N SER A 310 12.48 -12.18 -11.91
CA SER A 310 12.69 -10.90 -11.25
C SER A 310 11.56 -9.93 -11.61
N VAL A 311 11.13 -9.97 -12.86
CA VAL A 311 9.95 -9.24 -13.34
C VAL A 311 9.14 -10.15 -14.26
N LEU A 312 7.82 -10.20 -14.08
CA LEU A 312 6.89 -10.78 -15.04
C LEU A 312 5.81 -9.77 -15.37
N ILE A 313 5.69 -9.43 -16.66
CA ILE A 313 4.62 -8.60 -17.20
C ILE A 313 3.87 -9.48 -18.20
N GLU A 314 2.61 -9.83 -17.85
CA GLU A 314 1.82 -10.79 -18.58
C GLU A 314 0.40 -10.25 -18.80
N ASN A 315 0.06 -9.94 -20.05
CA ASN A 315 -1.23 -9.33 -20.44
C ASN A 315 -1.49 -8.02 -19.66
N CYS A 316 -0.55 -7.08 -19.75
CA CYS A 316 -0.59 -5.80 -19.06
C CYS A 316 -0.46 -4.62 -20.03
N TYR A 317 -0.93 -3.44 -19.58
CA TYR A 317 -1.08 -2.28 -20.46
C TYR A 317 -0.56 -1.01 -19.79
N ASN A 318 0.17 -0.19 -20.54
CA ASN A 318 0.73 1.08 -20.06
C ASN A 318 1.52 0.91 -18.76
N ILE A 319 2.65 0.21 -18.84
CA ILE A 319 3.58 -0.01 -17.72
C ILE A 319 4.91 0.67 -18.01
N SER A 320 5.40 1.44 -17.06
CA SER A 320 6.78 1.94 -17.04
C SER A 320 7.53 1.37 -15.85
N LEU A 321 8.52 0.52 -16.11
CA LEU A 321 9.35 -0.10 -15.08
C LEU A 321 10.70 0.61 -15.00
N ALA A 322 11.17 0.87 -13.79
CA ALA A 322 12.41 1.56 -13.45
C ALA A 322 12.52 2.93 -14.12
N ALA A 323 11.45 3.72 -14.02
CA ALA A 323 11.38 5.03 -14.65
C ALA A 323 12.56 5.96 -14.26
N GLN A 324 13.13 5.78 -13.08
CA GLN A 324 14.31 6.51 -12.60
C GLN A 324 15.56 5.64 -12.59
N SER A 325 15.51 4.43 -12.02
CA SER A 325 16.66 3.54 -11.94
C SER A 325 16.25 2.12 -11.54
N GLY A 326 17.11 1.14 -11.80
CA GLY A 326 16.88 -0.20 -11.31
C GLY A 326 18.10 -1.11 -11.40
N THR A 327 18.11 -2.12 -10.52
CA THR A 327 19.07 -3.22 -10.55
C THR A 327 18.32 -4.56 -10.43
N ILE A 328 18.72 -5.50 -11.25
CA ILE A 328 18.30 -6.90 -11.18
C ILE A 328 19.58 -7.73 -11.10
N THR A 329 19.71 -8.54 -10.05
CA THR A 329 20.92 -9.33 -9.82
C THR A 329 20.58 -10.79 -9.53
N GLY A 330 21.00 -11.69 -10.40
CA GLY A 330 20.78 -13.13 -10.26
C GLY A 330 19.29 -13.51 -10.24
N GLY A 331 19.03 -14.78 -9.95
CA GLY A 331 17.66 -15.31 -9.85
C GLY A 331 16.94 -15.39 -11.20
N GLY A 332 15.64 -15.14 -11.18
CA GLY A 332 14.76 -15.28 -12.32
C GLY A 332 14.92 -14.21 -13.39
N GLU A 333 14.45 -14.51 -14.60
CA GLU A 333 14.49 -13.61 -15.75
C GLU A 333 13.54 -12.39 -15.61
N LEU A 334 13.84 -11.32 -16.33
CA LEU A 334 12.88 -10.29 -16.69
C LEU A 334 12.11 -10.79 -17.90
N ARG A 335 10.81 -11.02 -17.76
CA ARG A 335 9.98 -11.60 -18.81
C ARG A 335 8.74 -10.79 -19.12
N LEU A 336 8.52 -10.54 -20.41
CA LEU A 336 7.26 -10.13 -20.98
C LEU A 336 6.64 -11.35 -21.64
N ALA A 337 5.41 -11.70 -21.25
CA ALA A 337 4.69 -12.90 -21.72
C ALA A 337 3.22 -12.56 -21.97
N ALA A 338 2.49 -13.48 -22.61
CA ALA A 338 1.05 -13.40 -22.73
C ALA A 338 0.43 -14.79 -22.64
N ARG A 339 -0.73 -14.86 -22.00
CA ARG A 339 -1.64 -15.98 -22.05
C ARG A 339 -2.70 -15.71 -23.11
N SER A 340 -3.19 -16.74 -23.75
CA SER A 340 -4.17 -16.62 -24.87
C SER A 340 -5.54 -16.11 -24.45
N GLU A 341 -5.87 -16.13 -23.17
CA GLU A 341 -7.17 -15.72 -22.63
C GLU A 341 -7.36 -14.20 -22.58
N PHE A 342 -6.27 -13.44 -22.70
CA PHE A 342 -6.28 -11.97 -22.68
C PHE A 342 -5.50 -11.40 -23.87
N ALA A 343 -5.75 -10.14 -24.20
CA ALA A 343 -4.93 -9.42 -25.17
C ALA A 343 -3.48 -9.34 -24.70
N ASN A 344 -2.54 -9.35 -25.65
CA ASN A 344 -1.12 -9.28 -25.36
C ASN A 344 -0.73 -7.94 -24.68
N ASN A 345 0.47 -7.86 -24.17
CA ASN A 345 1.04 -6.63 -23.60
C ASN A 345 0.99 -5.47 -24.60
N LYS A 346 0.72 -4.28 -24.09
CA LYS A 346 0.71 -3.06 -24.90
C LYS A 346 1.27 -1.88 -24.11
N ASP A 347 2.06 -1.03 -24.78
CA ASP A 347 2.64 0.19 -24.21
C ASP A 347 3.52 -0.10 -22.97
N ILE A 348 4.47 -1.03 -23.11
CA ILE A 348 5.38 -1.43 -22.03
C ILE A 348 6.73 -0.76 -22.23
N THR A 349 7.19 -0.03 -21.23
CA THR A 349 8.53 0.58 -21.21
C THR A 349 9.38 0.00 -20.07
N ILE A 350 10.48 -0.64 -20.42
CA ILE A 350 11.51 -1.13 -19.49
C ILE A 350 12.74 -0.24 -19.67
N GLN A 351 13.21 0.37 -18.58
CA GLN A 351 14.24 1.38 -18.74
C GLN A 351 15.18 1.52 -17.54
N ASN A 352 16.33 2.16 -17.76
CA ASN A 352 17.30 2.56 -16.73
C ASN A 352 17.69 1.40 -15.79
N LEU A 353 17.88 0.21 -16.35
CA LEU A 353 18.16 -1.03 -15.61
C LEU A 353 19.61 -1.47 -15.82
N THR A 354 20.24 -1.93 -14.74
CA THR A 354 21.40 -2.82 -14.80
C THR A 354 20.94 -4.23 -14.46
N VAL A 355 21.12 -5.16 -15.40
CA VAL A 355 20.72 -6.58 -15.24
C VAL A 355 21.97 -7.45 -15.26
N THR A 356 22.19 -8.19 -14.17
CA THR A 356 23.39 -8.98 -13.94
C THR A 356 23.02 -10.45 -13.67
N ASN A 357 23.69 -11.38 -14.37
CA ASN A 357 23.53 -12.84 -14.21
C ASN A 357 22.08 -13.29 -14.36
N SER A 358 21.41 -12.86 -15.44
CA SER A 358 19.99 -13.15 -15.67
C SER A 358 19.67 -13.25 -17.16
N ALA A 359 18.41 -13.15 -17.54
CA ALA A 359 17.95 -13.05 -18.91
C ALA A 359 16.85 -12.01 -19.05
N ILE A 360 16.75 -11.41 -20.23
CA ILE A 360 15.65 -10.52 -20.62
C ILE A 360 14.94 -11.20 -21.80
N ARG A 361 13.65 -11.47 -21.66
CA ARG A 361 12.86 -12.14 -22.70
C ARG A 361 11.54 -11.45 -22.95
N GLU A 362 11.17 -11.36 -24.21
CA GLU A 362 9.83 -11.01 -24.66
C GLU A 362 9.33 -12.06 -25.64
N SER A 363 8.24 -12.73 -25.30
CA SER A 363 7.56 -13.69 -26.18
C SER A 363 6.16 -14.01 -25.63
N PRO A 364 5.09 -13.79 -26.43
CA PRO A 364 5.09 -13.18 -27.76
C PRO A 364 5.40 -11.67 -27.72
N CYS A 365 5.70 -11.10 -28.90
CA CYS A 365 5.95 -9.66 -29.03
C CYS A 365 4.73 -8.84 -28.69
N GLY A 366 4.88 -7.89 -27.74
CA GLY A 366 3.85 -6.94 -27.37
C GLY A 366 3.70 -5.79 -28.39
N GLU A 367 2.65 -5.01 -28.24
CA GLU A 367 2.47 -3.77 -29.01
C GLU A 367 3.14 -2.61 -28.29
N ASN A 368 3.99 -1.82 -28.98
CA ASN A 368 4.74 -0.70 -28.43
C ASN A 368 5.60 -1.04 -27.21
N THR A 369 6.30 -2.16 -27.24
CA THR A 369 7.29 -2.48 -26.20
C THR A 369 8.58 -1.72 -26.45
N THR A 370 9.13 -1.11 -25.41
CA THR A 370 10.37 -0.35 -25.48
C THR A 370 11.35 -0.78 -24.38
N PHE A 371 12.60 -1.09 -24.78
CA PHE A 371 13.73 -1.30 -23.89
C PHE A 371 14.74 -0.19 -24.10
N ARG A 372 15.06 0.61 -23.08
CA ARG A 372 16.01 1.72 -23.21
C ARG A 372 16.91 1.87 -21.98
N ASN A 373 18.15 2.27 -22.19
CA ASN A 373 19.15 2.43 -21.13
C ASN A 373 19.30 1.14 -20.29
N ILE A 374 19.47 0.01 -20.97
CA ILE A 374 19.65 -1.30 -20.34
C ILE A 374 21.12 -1.66 -20.36
N THR A 375 21.75 -1.75 -19.20
CA THR A 375 23.10 -2.29 -19.03
C THR A 375 23.01 -3.77 -18.69
N ARG A 376 23.69 -4.61 -19.46
CA ARG A 376 23.69 -6.08 -19.28
C ARG A 376 25.07 -6.56 -18.86
N VAL A 377 25.15 -7.29 -17.76
CA VAL A 377 26.37 -7.95 -17.28
C VAL A 377 26.07 -9.45 -17.17
N ASN A 378 26.75 -10.26 -17.95
CA ASN A 378 26.51 -11.70 -18.04
C ASN A 378 25.00 -12.03 -18.16
N THR A 379 24.31 -11.34 -19.06
CA THR A 379 22.85 -11.37 -19.23
C THR A 379 22.50 -11.53 -20.70
N SER A 380 21.74 -12.57 -21.03
CA SER A 380 21.19 -12.77 -22.37
C SER A 380 19.96 -11.88 -22.61
N GLN A 381 19.74 -11.52 -23.87
CA GLN A 381 18.54 -10.75 -24.26
C GLN A 381 17.95 -11.36 -25.54
N SER A 382 16.66 -11.63 -25.50
CA SER A 382 15.84 -12.07 -26.64
C SER A 382 14.51 -11.31 -26.56
N VAL A 383 14.43 -10.24 -27.32
CA VAL A 383 13.26 -9.33 -27.34
C VAL A 383 12.93 -9.00 -28.79
N CYS A 384 11.75 -8.52 -29.01
CA CYS A 384 11.30 -8.10 -30.33
C CYS A 384 11.81 -6.72 -30.69
#